data_73fc50fa11c7ed8386c016fe004405fa
#
_entry.id   73fc50fa11c7ed8386c016fe004405fa
#
_cell.length_a   1.000
_cell.length_b   1.000
_cell.length_c   1.000
_cell.angle_alpha   90.00
_cell.angle_beta   90.00
_cell.angle_gamma   90.00
#
_symmetry.space_group_name_H-M   'P 1'
#
loop_
_entity.id
_entity.type
_entity.pdbx_description
1 polymer ?
#
loop_
_entity_poly.entity_id
_entity_poly.type
_entity_poly.pdbx_seq_one_letter_code
_entity_poly.pdbx_strand_id
1 'polypeptide(L)'
;MAHRPRVVARETLYEGPFRMLVDEIEDGPHRYRRAWVQHPGAVVIIPLIEGDVLLVRQFRHPTGERLLELPAGTLEPGEEPRATAERELQEECGYRPGRLREIFTGYAAPGYSSEVYRFFLAEDLTPSRLPGDVDEDIELVRLPLPKAVELARAGRLGDVKTALGLLLL
;
A
#
# COMPACT_ATOMS: atom_id res chain seq x y z
N MET A 1 4.96 -2.70 -34.47
CA MET A 1 4.16 -2.74 -33.24
C MET A 1 4.77 -3.81 -32.36
N ALA A 2 4.95 -3.53 -31.06
CA ALA A 2 5.45 -4.55 -30.13
C ALA A 2 4.46 -5.72 -30.06
N HIS A 3 4.96 -6.94 -30.26
CA HIS A 3 4.16 -8.17 -30.09
C HIS A 3 3.63 -8.20 -28.65
N ARG A 4 2.31 -8.43 -28.49
CA ARG A 4 1.69 -8.62 -27.17
C ARG A 4 1.22 -10.04 -27.04
N PRO A 5 1.64 -10.77 -26.00
CA PRO A 5 1.08 -12.08 -25.66
C PRO A 5 -0.45 -12.00 -25.49
N ARG A 6 -1.16 -13.06 -25.89
CA ARG A 6 -2.62 -13.15 -25.82
C ARG A 6 -3.05 -14.12 -24.72
N VAL A 7 -3.91 -13.67 -23.82
CA VAL A 7 -4.57 -14.55 -22.85
C VAL A 7 -5.66 -15.34 -23.58
N VAL A 8 -5.57 -16.66 -23.59
CA VAL A 8 -6.49 -17.57 -24.28
C VAL A 8 -7.45 -18.27 -23.32
N ALA A 9 -7.07 -18.41 -22.05
CA ALA A 9 -7.93 -18.89 -20.98
C ALA A 9 -7.52 -18.25 -19.65
N ARG A 10 -8.46 -18.18 -18.72
CA ARG A 10 -8.25 -17.70 -17.34
C ARG A 10 -8.98 -18.60 -16.36
N GLU A 11 -8.28 -18.95 -15.30
CA GLU A 11 -8.80 -19.69 -14.15
C GLU A 11 -8.69 -18.81 -12.90
N THR A 12 -9.74 -18.74 -12.10
CA THR A 12 -9.71 -18.08 -10.79
C THR A 12 -9.49 -19.14 -9.72
N LEU A 13 -8.37 -19.06 -8.99
CA LEU A 13 -8.04 -19.99 -7.90
C LEU A 13 -8.55 -19.51 -6.54
N TYR A 14 -8.67 -18.21 -6.35
CA TYR A 14 -9.16 -17.58 -5.12
C TYR A 14 -9.86 -16.28 -5.46
N GLU A 15 -10.95 -16.00 -4.76
CA GLU A 15 -11.68 -14.72 -4.82
C GLU A 15 -11.99 -14.23 -3.41
N GLY A 16 -11.54 -13.01 -3.09
CA GLY A 16 -11.67 -12.36 -1.79
C GLY A 16 -11.26 -10.90 -1.93
N PRO A 17 -10.57 -10.30 -0.94
CA PRO A 17 -10.06 -8.92 -1.00
C PRO A 17 -9.15 -8.69 -2.22
N PHE A 18 -8.49 -9.76 -2.69
CA PHE A 18 -7.80 -9.83 -3.97
C PHE A 18 -8.17 -11.15 -4.67
N ARG A 19 -7.80 -11.28 -5.94
CA ARG A 19 -8.00 -12.55 -6.70
C ARG A 19 -6.67 -13.19 -7.02
N MET A 20 -6.59 -14.53 -6.91
CA MET A 20 -5.49 -15.29 -7.49
C MET A 20 -5.96 -15.88 -8.82
N LEU A 21 -5.27 -15.53 -9.88
CA LEU A 21 -5.61 -15.88 -11.25
C LEU A 21 -4.49 -16.69 -11.88
N VAL A 22 -4.85 -17.61 -12.79
CA VAL A 22 -3.91 -18.29 -13.68
C VAL A 22 -4.36 -18.06 -15.11
N ASP A 23 -3.54 -17.35 -15.87
CA ASP A 23 -3.74 -17.14 -17.30
C ASP A 23 -2.98 -18.18 -18.10
N GLU A 24 -3.63 -18.71 -19.13
CA GLU A 24 -3.00 -19.43 -20.21
C GLU A 24 -2.69 -18.43 -21.34
N ILE A 25 -1.43 -18.36 -21.75
CA ILE A 25 -0.91 -17.30 -22.61
C ILE A 25 -0.31 -17.93 -23.87
N GLU A 26 -0.70 -17.40 -25.04
CA GLU A 26 -0.04 -17.63 -26.33
C GLU A 26 0.86 -16.44 -26.69
N ASP A 27 2.12 -16.74 -27.01
CA ASP A 27 3.15 -15.78 -27.38
C ASP A 27 3.92 -16.31 -28.61
N GLY A 28 3.45 -16.04 -29.79
CA GLY A 28 3.94 -16.63 -31.04
C GLY A 28 3.77 -18.15 -31.02
N PRO A 29 4.85 -18.95 -31.15
CA PRO A 29 4.78 -20.41 -31.09
C PRO A 29 4.74 -20.96 -29.67
N HIS A 30 4.85 -20.11 -28.65
CA HIS A 30 4.94 -20.55 -27.25
C HIS A 30 3.57 -20.49 -26.58
N ARG A 31 3.32 -21.45 -25.71
CA ARG A 31 2.16 -21.49 -24.83
C ARG A 31 2.62 -21.79 -23.40
N TYR A 32 2.20 -20.98 -22.45
CA TYR A 32 2.60 -21.11 -21.05
C TYR A 32 1.52 -20.59 -20.10
N ARG A 33 1.61 -20.98 -18.83
CA ARG A 33 0.71 -20.52 -17.77
C ARG A 33 1.42 -19.47 -16.90
N ARG A 34 0.65 -18.46 -16.46
CA ARG A 34 1.14 -17.40 -15.57
C ARG A 34 0.16 -17.22 -14.42
N ALA A 35 0.60 -17.54 -13.20
CA ALA A 35 -0.13 -17.19 -11.98
C ALA A 35 0.16 -15.74 -11.58
N TRP A 36 -0.86 -15.02 -11.15
CA TRP A 36 -0.72 -13.64 -10.69
C TRP A 36 -1.85 -13.25 -9.75
N VAL A 37 -1.62 -12.15 -9.01
CA VAL A 37 -2.57 -11.57 -8.06
C VAL A 37 -3.20 -10.33 -8.70
N GLN A 38 -4.52 -10.34 -8.84
CA GLN A 38 -5.29 -9.16 -9.18
C GLN A 38 -5.66 -8.44 -7.89
N HIS A 39 -5.18 -7.21 -7.73
CA HIS A 39 -5.39 -6.36 -6.56
C HIS A 39 -6.05 -5.04 -6.97
N PRO A 40 -7.01 -4.51 -6.18
CA PRO A 40 -7.68 -3.24 -6.49
C PRO A 40 -6.76 -2.01 -6.43
N GLY A 41 -5.61 -2.14 -5.79
CA GLY A 41 -4.68 -1.06 -5.48
C GLY A 41 -4.76 -0.66 -4.01
N ALA A 42 -3.80 0.14 -3.58
CA ALA A 42 -3.74 0.63 -2.21
C ALA A 42 -3.19 2.06 -2.15
N VAL A 43 -3.54 2.77 -1.09
CA VAL A 43 -2.95 4.06 -0.73
C VAL A 43 -1.90 3.86 0.35
N VAL A 44 -0.88 4.69 0.34
CA VAL A 44 0.14 4.80 1.39
C VAL A 44 0.19 6.25 1.82
N ILE A 45 0.03 6.53 3.09
CA ILE A 45 -0.03 7.89 3.61
C ILE A 45 1.26 8.22 4.35
N ILE A 46 1.80 9.42 4.14
CA ILE A 46 2.94 9.96 4.87
C ILE A 46 2.42 11.12 5.72
N PRO A 47 1.98 10.85 6.97
CA PRO A 47 1.37 11.87 7.80
C PRO A 47 2.43 12.61 8.59
N LEU A 48 2.54 13.92 8.37
CA LEU A 48 3.48 14.78 9.06
C LEU A 48 2.77 15.66 10.11
N ILE A 49 3.31 15.68 11.32
CA ILE A 49 2.80 16.49 12.42
C ILE A 49 3.96 17.02 13.28
N GLU A 50 4.12 18.34 13.38
CA GLU A 50 5.09 19.00 14.26
C GLU A 50 6.55 18.50 14.08
N GLY A 51 6.95 18.18 12.85
CA GLY A 51 8.28 17.68 12.52
C GLY A 51 8.47 16.17 12.68
N ASP A 52 7.42 15.45 13.12
CA ASP A 52 7.38 14.00 13.22
C ASP A 52 6.59 13.40 12.06
N VAL A 53 6.78 12.10 11.84
CA VAL A 53 5.95 11.24 11.00
C VAL A 53 5.17 10.26 11.87
N LEU A 54 3.89 10.06 11.54
CA LEU A 54 3.09 9.01 12.15
C LEU A 54 3.28 7.70 11.37
N LEU A 55 3.57 6.65 12.11
CA LEU A 55 3.73 5.28 11.63
C LEU A 55 2.80 4.37 12.41
N VAL A 56 2.56 3.19 11.88
CA VAL A 56 1.79 2.14 12.54
C VAL A 56 2.66 0.90 12.72
N ARG A 57 2.46 0.18 13.82
CA ARG A 57 3.07 -1.13 14.03
C ARG A 57 1.99 -2.18 13.97
N GLN A 58 2.09 -3.08 13.01
CA GLN A 58 1.06 -4.07 12.70
C GLN A 58 1.68 -5.46 12.51
N PHE A 59 0.98 -6.51 12.98
CA PHE A 59 1.38 -7.88 12.68
C PHE A 59 1.00 -8.26 11.25
N ARG A 60 1.97 -8.75 10.49
CA ARG A 60 1.77 -9.23 9.11
C ARG A 60 1.88 -10.75 9.05
N HIS A 61 0.74 -11.42 8.97
CA HIS A 61 0.67 -12.88 8.95
C HIS A 61 1.63 -13.55 7.93
N PRO A 62 1.77 -13.04 6.67
CA PRO A 62 2.66 -13.68 5.69
C PRO A 62 4.15 -13.63 6.06
N THR A 63 4.58 -12.66 6.85
CA THR A 63 5.97 -12.53 7.32
C THR A 63 6.19 -13.12 8.70
N GLY A 64 5.11 -13.30 9.48
CA GLY A 64 5.17 -13.71 10.89
C GLY A 64 5.75 -12.64 11.82
N GLU A 65 5.84 -11.39 11.39
CA GLU A 65 6.47 -10.29 12.12
C GLU A 65 5.53 -9.10 12.33
N ARG A 66 5.80 -8.31 13.38
CA ARG A 66 5.22 -6.97 13.54
C ARG A 66 6.13 -5.97 12.84
N LEU A 67 5.63 -5.36 11.77
CA LEU A 67 6.36 -4.40 10.98
C LEU A 67 6.02 -2.96 11.40
N LEU A 68 6.98 -2.05 11.25
CA LEU A 68 6.77 -0.61 11.37
C LEU A 68 6.51 -0.07 9.97
N GLU A 69 5.31 0.48 9.76
CA GLU A 69 4.81 0.83 8.43
C GLU A 69 4.26 2.26 8.40
N LEU A 70 4.25 2.86 7.21
CA LEU A 70 3.36 4.00 6.93
C LEU A 70 1.92 3.50 6.91
N PRO A 71 0.95 4.28 7.43
CA PRO A 71 -0.48 3.95 7.31
C PRO A 71 -0.84 3.71 5.85
N ALA A 72 -1.63 2.65 5.61
CA ALA A 72 -1.92 2.22 4.25
C ALA A 72 -3.17 1.34 4.22
N GLY A 73 -4.01 1.52 3.21
CA GLY A 73 -5.19 0.69 3.03
C GLY A 73 -5.54 0.41 1.58
N THR A 74 -6.33 -0.62 1.40
CA THR A 74 -6.81 -1.08 0.10
C THR A 74 -7.97 -0.22 -0.38
N LEU A 75 -8.00 0.09 -1.68
CA LEU A 75 -9.14 0.78 -2.29
C LEU A 75 -10.38 -0.12 -2.27
N GLU A 76 -11.48 0.42 -1.78
CA GLU A 76 -12.79 -0.20 -1.91
C GLU A 76 -13.36 -0.01 -3.33
N PRO A 77 -14.30 -0.88 -3.78
CA PRO A 77 -14.89 -0.76 -5.10
C PRO A 77 -15.58 0.60 -5.32
N GLY A 78 -15.06 1.38 -6.28
CA GLY A 78 -15.58 2.70 -6.62
C GLY A 78 -15.12 3.84 -5.72
N GLU A 79 -14.25 3.57 -4.76
CA GLU A 79 -13.66 4.59 -3.89
C GLU A 79 -12.53 5.35 -4.63
N GLU A 80 -12.53 6.67 -4.48
CA GLU A 80 -11.45 7.50 -5.02
C GLU A 80 -10.22 7.41 -4.11
N PRO A 81 -9.01 7.26 -4.64
CA PRO A 81 -7.79 7.08 -3.84
C PRO A 81 -7.56 8.14 -2.76
N ARG A 82 -7.97 9.39 -3.04
CA ARG A 82 -7.89 10.48 -2.07
C ARG A 82 -8.83 10.24 -0.88
N ALA A 83 -10.05 9.76 -1.14
CA ALA A 83 -11.03 9.48 -0.09
C ALA A 83 -10.56 8.30 0.77
N THR A 84 -10.03 7.24 0.13
CA THR A 84 -9.38 6.12 0.83
C THR A 84 -8.26 6.62 1.76
N ALA A 85 -7.36 7.48 1.28
CA ALA A 85 -6.26 8.00 2.09
C ALA A 85 -6.74 8.83 3.29
N GLU A 86 -7.83 9.61 3.13
CA GLU A 86 -8.43 10.36 4.24
C GLU A 86 -9.10 9.42 5.26
N ARG A 87 -9.77 8.36 4.82
CA ARG A 87 -10.42 7.36 5.67
C ARG A 87 -9.39 6.57 6.47
N GLU A 88 -8.41 5.97 5.80
CA GLU A 88 -7.36 5.15 6.42
C GLU A 88 -6.54 5.94 7.46
N LEU A 89 -6.21 7.20 7.17
CA LEU A 89 -5.52 8.04 8.15
C LEU A 89 -6.34 8.28 9.41
N GLN A 90 -7.67 8.37 9.30
CA GLN A 90 -8.56 8.53 10.44
C GLN A 90 -8.73 7.22 11.22
N GLU A 91 -8.81 6.09 10.54
CA GLU A 91 -8.98 4.76 11.14
C GLU A 91 -7.71 4.34 11.87
N GLU A 92 -6.57 4.33 11.19
CA GLU A 92 -5.31 3.83 11.74
C GLU A 92 -4.61 4.83 12.69
N CYS A 93 -4.62 6.13 12.36
CA CYS A 93 -3.87 7.13 13.12
C CYS A 93 -4.75 8.05 13.98
N GLY A 94 -6.04 8.18 13.68
CA GLY A 94 -6.95 9.08 14.39
C GLY A 94 -6.81 10.54 14.01
N TYR A 95 -6.38 10.85 12.78
CA TYR A 95 -6.20 12.20 12.27
C TYR A 95 -6.84 12.38 10.90
N ARG A 96 -7.33 13.60 10.64
CA ARG A 96 -7.77 14.08 9.34
C ARG A 96 -6.77 15.09 8.78
N PRO A 97 -6.38 14.99 7.49
CA PRO A 97 -5.46 15.94 6.88
C PRO A 97 -6.17 17.24 6.47
N GLY A 98 -5.55 18.39 6.73
CA GLY A 98 -5.93 19.68 6.13
C GLY A 98 -5.42 19.80 4.70
N ARG A 99 -4.25 19.22 4.43
CA ARG A 99 -3.65 19.10 3.09
C ARG A 99 -3.30 17.64 2.80
N LEU A 100 -3.74 17.16 1.63
CA LEU A 100 -3.42 15.82 1.14
C LEU A 100 -3.00 15.90 -0.32
N ARG A 101 -1.81 15.42 -0.67
CA ARG A 101 -1.25 15.52 -2.01
C ARG A 101 -0.64 14.20 -2.44
N GLU A 102 -1.09 13.66 -3.58
CA GLU A 102 -0.44 12.51 -4.20
C GLU A 102 0.96 12.91 -4.69
N ILE A 103 1.97 12.13 -4.33
CA ILE A 103 3.39 12.42 -4.62
C ILE A 103 4.06 11.36 -5.46
N PHE A 104 3.52 10.13 -5.49
CA PHE A 104 4.08 9.03 -6.26
C PHE A 104 3.03 7.96 -6.53
N THR A 105 3.16 7.29 -7.68
CA THR A 105 2.37 6.09 -8.02
C THR A 105 3.29 5.06 -8.66
N GLY A 106 3.14 3.80 -8.24
CA GLY A 106 3.95 2.71 -8.81
C GLY A 106 3.39 1.34 -8.45
N TYR A 107 3.78 0.33 -9.23
CA TYR A 107 3.42 -1.05 -8.94
C TYR A 107 4.22 -1.59 -7.76
N ALA A 108 3.55 -2.33 -6.87
CA ALA A 108 4.16 -2.96 -5.70
C ALA A 108 5.07 -4.15 -6.11
N ALA A 109 4.56 -5.04 -6.96
CA ALA A 109 5.25 -6.26 -7.35
C ALA A 109 4.84 -6.69 -8.80
N PRO A 110 5.24 -5.93 -9.85
CA PRO A 110 4.73 -6.09 -11.21
C PRO A 110 5.06 -7.44 -11.86
N GLY A 111 5.96 -8.22 -11.26
CA GLY A 111 6.28 -9.57 -11.72
C GLY A 111 5.17 -10.58 -11.51
N TYR A 112 4.28 -10.35 -10.54
CA TYR A 112 3.20 -11.29 -10.19
C TYR A 112 1.93 -10.64 -9.62
N SER A 113 1.89 -9.33 -9.45
CA SER A 113 0.72 -8.60 -8.93
C SER A 113 0.40 -7.38 -9.76
N SER A 114 -0.91 -7.05 -9.87
CA SER A 114 -1.39 -5.79 -10.43
C SER A 114 -1.51 -4.69 -9.40
N GLU A 115 -1.08 -4.92 -8.15
CA GLU A 115 -1.17 -3.95 -7.07
C GLU A 115 -0.42 -2.66 -7.41
N VAL A 116 -1.11 -1.54 -7.28
CA VAL A 116 -0.56 -0.19 -7.45
C VAL A 116 -0.61 0.51 -6.10
N TYR A 117 0.52 1.04 -5.65
CA TYR A 117 0.57 1.98 -4.53
C TYR A 117 0.43 3.42 -5.03
N ARG A 118 -0.41 4.20 -4.35
CA ARG A 118 -0.52 5.64 -4.48
C ARG A 118 -0.10 6.30 -3.17
N PHE A 119 0.98 7.08 -3.22
CA PHE A 119 1.56 7.70 -2.04
C PHE A 119 1.01 9.11 -1.86
N PHE A 120 0.50 9.39 -0.67
CA PHE A 120 -0.06 10.69 -0.29
C PHE A 120 0.72 11.31 0.85
N LEU A 121 1.20 12.53 0.65
CA LEU A 121 1.71 13.37 1.73
C LEU A 121 0.52 14.05 2.41
N ALA A 122 0.39 13.85 3.73
CA ALA A 122 -0.66 14.40 4.56
C ALA A 122 -0.07 15.39 5.58
N GLU A 123 -0.59 16.62 5.58
CA GLU A 123 -0.12 17.72 6.42
C GLU A 123 -1.32 18.44 7.06
N ASP A 124 -1.02 19.33 8.02
CA ASP A 124 -2.04 20.09 8.77
C ASP A 124 -3.08 19.17 9.45
N LEU A 125 -2.53 18.17 10.16
CA LEU A 125 -3.33 17.10 10.74
C LEU A 125 -4.15 17.62 11.93
N THR A 126 -5.44 17.28 11.96
CA THR A 126 -6.35 17.56 13.09
C THR A 126 -6.90 16.26 13.65
N PRO A 127 -7.06 16.12 14.98
CA PRO A 127 -7.62 14.94 15.60
C PRO A 127 -9.01 14.59 15.02
N SER A 128 -9.17 13.38 14.51
CA SER A 128 -10.43 12.89 13.93
C SER A 128 -10.31 11.38 13.77
N ARG A 129 -10.99 10.61 14.62
CA ARG A 129 -10.92 9.14 14.59
C ARG A 129 -12.18 8.54 14.02
N LEU A 130 -12.02 7.59 13.11
CA LEU A 130 -13.02 6.65 12.67
C LEU A 130 -12.80 5.27 13.32
N PRO A 131 -13.82 4.42 13.43
CA PRO A 131 -13.62 3.03 13.83
C PRO A 131 -12.72 2.33 12.81
N GLY A 132 -11.66 1.68 13.25
CA GLY A 132 -10.85 0.80 12.41
C GLY A 132 -11.47 -0.60 12.27
N ASP A 133 -10.86 -1.45 11.44
CA ASP A 133 -11.30 -2.82 11.26
C ASP A 133 -11.11 -3.65 12.54
N VAL A 134 -12.05 -4.56 12.81
CA VAL A 134 -12.13 -5.30 14.09
C VAL A 134 -10.97 -6.27 14.28
N ASP A 135 -10.35 -6.71 13.18
CA ASP A 135 -9.25 -7.67 13.13
C ASP A 135 -7.86 -7.01 13.03
N GLU A 136 -7.80 -5.67 13.07
CA GLU A 136 -6.55 -4.92 13.03
C GLU A 136 -6.04 -4.57 14.43
N ASP A 137 -4.90 -5.17 14.80
CA ASP A 137 -4.13 -4.81 16.01
C ASP A 137 -3.02 -3.81 15.62
N ILE A 138 -3.40 -2.54 15.56
CA ILE A 138 -2.55 -1.42 15.14
C ILE A 138 -2.09 -0.60 16.36
N GLU A 139 -0.77 -0.46 16.50
CA GLU A 139 -0.13 0.45 17.45
C GLU A 139 0.36 1.70 16.72
N LEU A 140 -0.14 2.88 17.08
CA LEU A 140 0.34 4.16 16.55
C LEU A 140 1.74 4.47 17.11
N VAL A 141 2.69 4.76 16.23
CA VAL A 141 4.06 5.13 16.56
C VAL A 141 4.39 6.50 15.97
N ARG A 142 4.84 7.43 16.81
CA ARG A 142 5.30 8.75 16.39
C ARG A 142 6.82 8.82 16.46
N LEU A 143 7.48 9.18 15.34
CA LEU A 143 8.92 9.31 15.25
C LEU A 143 9.32 10.66 14.63
N PRO A 144 10.41 11.29 15.11
CA PRO A 144 11.02 12.42 14.39
C PRO A 144 11.31 12.04 12.94
N LEU A 145 10.86 12.85 11.98
CA LEU A 145 11.01 12.59 10.56
C LEU A 145 12.48 12.29 10.16
N PRO A 146 13.50 13.04 10.63
CA PRO A 146 14.89 12.73 10.32
C PRO A 146 15.30 11.32 10.78
N LYS A 147 14.76 10.86 11.93
CA LYS A 147 15.06 9.51 12.45
C LYS A 147 14.39 8.42 11.61
N ALA A 148 13.16 8.63 11.17
CA ALA A 148 12.46 7.69 10.28
C ALA A 148 13.19 7.57 8.93
N VAL A 149 13.62 8.69 8.35
CA VAL A 149 14.43 8.70 7.09
C VAL A 149 15.79 8.02 7.28
N GLU A 150 16.45 8.21 8.44
CA GLU A 150 17.69 7.49 8.76
C GLU A 150 17.49 5.97 8.77
N LEU A 151 16.39 5.49 9.40
CA LEU A 151 16.04 4.07 9.42
C LEU A 151 15.80 3.51 8.02
N ALA A 152 15.10 4.27 7.16
CA ALA A 152 14.89 3.90 5.77
C ALA A 152 16.21 3.78 5.00
N ARG A 153 17.09 4.79 5.09
CA ARG A 153 18.41 4.80 4.43
C ARG A 153 19.32 3.68 4.92
N ALA A 154 19.21 3.32 6.18
CA ALA A 154 19.99 2.24 6.78
C ALA A 154 19.45 0.82 6.47
N GLY A 155 18.32 0.70 5.72
CA GLY A 155 17.69 -0.59 5.43
C GLY A 155 17.12 -1.28 6.69
N ARG A 156 16.72 -0.49 7.70
CA ARG A 156 16.24 -1.00 9.00
C ARG A 156 14.71 -1.05 9.11
N LEU A 157 14.01 -0.83 8.00
CA LEU A 157 12.56 -0.99 7.89
C LEU A 157 12.28 -2.25 7.06
N GLY A 158 11.45 -3.15 7.59
CA GLY A 158 11.09 -4.40 6.94
C GLY A 158 10.08 -4.24 5.80
N ASP A 159 9.46 -3.07 5.69
CA ASP A 159 8.44 -2.76 4.69
C ASP A 159 8.96 -1.79 3.62
N VAL A 160 8.94 -2.26 2.35
CA VAL A 160 9.48 -1.50 1.20
C VAL A 160 8.67 -0.25 0.90
N LYS A 161 7.33 -0.29 1.02
CA LYS A 161 6.49 0.89 0.78
C LYS A 161 6.78 2.00 1.78
N THR A 162 7.02 1.64 3.04
CA THR A 162 7.40 2.59 4.11
C THR A 162 8.77 3.19 3.84
N ALA A 163 9.76 2.37 3.50
CA ALA A 163 11.09 2.87 3.17
C ALA A 163 11.05 3.81 1.97
N LEU A 164 10.33 3.45 0.90
CA LEU A 164 10.16 4.29 -0.28
C LEU A 164 9.47 5.63 0.09
N GLY A 165 8.34 5.58 0.79
CA GLY A 165 7.59 6.79 1.16
C GLY A 165 8.43 7.79 1.95
N LEU A 166 9.24 7.32 2.90
CA LEU A 166 10.14 8.17 3.68
C LEU A 166 11.30 8.73 2.86
N LEU A 167 11.76 8.01 1.83
CA LEU A 167 12.84 8.46 0.95
C LEU A 167 12.37 9.42 -0.16
N LEU A 168 11.07 9.56 -0.36
CA LEU A 168 10.47 10.55 -1.29
C LEU A 168 10.41 11.98 -0.70
N LEU A 169 10.70 12.14 0.59
CA LEU A 169 10.77 13.42 1.29
C LEU A 169 12.21 13.96 1.32
#